data_05b69f4f761f129ce1b77866a9272283
#
_entry.id   05b69f4f761f129ce1b77866a9272283
#
_cell.length_a   1.000
_cell.length_b   1.000
_cell.length_c   1.000
_cell.angle_alpha   90.00
_cell.angle_beta   90.00
_cell.angle_gamma   90.00
#
_symmetry.space_group_name_H-M   'P 1'
#
loop_
_entity.id
_entity.type
_entity.pdbx_description
1 polymer ?
#
loop_
_entity_poly.entity_id
_entity_poly.type
_entity_poly.pdbx_seq_one_letter_code
_entity_poly.pdbx_strand_id
1 'polypeptide(L)'
;TATICDTLAVALAGAADPRASALLATLAGGPVQAPGCARGLAAVDAALWFGLCAHLLDYDDDETERAMAHLSVPCLAAALALAGDDGALLSEAYVTGCKAMLMLGAAWNPALHGAGWHPSSVLGVFGAAAAASRMLALSEAQSVEALRLAAALASGTRGAFGGMGKPL
;
A
#
# COMPACT_ATOMS: atom_id res chain seq x y z
N THR A 1 -6.96 8.11 -11.95
CA THR A 1 -8.25 7.37 -12.06
C THR A 1 -8.06 6.03 -12.72
N ALA A 2 -7.38 5.94 -13.88
CA ALA A 2 -7.16 4.64 -14.55
C ALA A 2 -6.38 3.66 -13.68
N THR A 3 -5.25 4.09 -13.09
CA THR A 3 -4.41 3.27 -12.22
C THR A 3 -5.15 2.78 -10.96
N ILE A 4 -6.00 3.63 -10.36
CA ILE A 4 -6.85 3.21 -9.22
C ILE A 4 -7.79 2.08 -9.64
N CYS A 5 -8.46 2.21 -10.81
CA CYS A 5 -9.35 1.18 -11.31
C CYS A 5 -8.60 -0.12 -11.64
N ASP A 6 -7.41 -0.01 -12.20
CA ASP A 6 -6.53 -1.14 -12.50
C ASP A 6 -6.17 -1.88 -11.21
N THR A 7 -5.65 -1.17 -10.21
CA THR A 7 -5.27 -1.78 -8.91
C THR A 7 -6.48 -2.43 -8.22
N LEU A 8 -7.67 -1.83 -8.29
CA LEU A 8 -8.90 -2.43 -7.76
C LEU A 8 -9.25 -3.73 -8.50
N ALA A 9 -9.11 -3.77 -9.83
CA ALA A 9 -9.37 -4.96 -10.63
C ALA A 9 -8.38 -6.09 -10.29
N VAL A 10 -7.10 -5.76 -10.16
CA VAL A 10 -6.06 -6.72 -9.73
C VAL A 10 -6.34 -7.25 -8.33
N ALA A 11 -6.74 -6.38 -7.39
CA ALA A 11 -7.11 -6.79 -6.03
C ALA A 11 -8.30 -7.75 -6.02
N LEU A 12 -9.33 -7.51 -6.84
CA LEU A 12 -10.47 -8.41 -6.97
C LEU A 12 -10.06 -9.77 -7.53
N ALA A 13 -9.15 -9.80 -8.50
CA ALA A 13 -8.60 -11.04 -9.05
C ALA A 13 -7.79 -11.81 -7.98
N GLY A 14 -6.94 -11.11 -7.22
CA GLY A 14 -6.15 -11.70 -6.14
C GLY A 14 -7.01 -12.20 -4.96
N ALA A 15 -8.14 -11.53 -4.68
CA ALA A 15 -9.08 -11.97 -3.65
C ALA A 15 -9.72 -13.36 -3.95
N ALA A 16 -9.75 -13.76 -5.20
CA ALA A 16 -10.21 -15.08 -5.61
C ALA A 16 -9.14 -16.19 -5.43
N ASP A 17 -7.89 -15.84 -5.15
CA ASP A 17 -6.82 -16.81 -4.92
C ASP A 17 -6.98 -17.51 -3.56
N PRO A 18 -6.80 -18.83 -3.48
CA PRO A 18 -6.92 -19.57 -2.22
C PRO A 18 -6.01 -19.06 -1.08
N ARG A 19 -4.86 -18.48 -1.43
CA ARG A 19 -3.93 -17.89 -0.44
C ARG A 19 -4.54 -16.69 0.29
N ALA A 20 -5.36 -15.88 -0.39
CA ALA A 20 -6.07 -14.78 0.22
C ALA A 20 -7.08 -15.27 1.28
N SER A 21 -7.78 -16.38 1.02
CA SER A 21 -8.72 -16.97 1.99
C SER A 21 -8.03 -17.39 3.29
N ALA A 22 -6.80 -17.90 3.20
CA ALA A 22 -6.02 -18.28 4.39
C ALA A 22 -5.69 -17.07 5.27
N LEU A 23 -5.32 -15.93 4.66
CA LEU A 23 -5.12 -14.68 5.40
C LEU A 23 -6.43 -14.19 6.03
N LEU A 24 -7.54 -14.17 5.26
CA LEU A 24 -8.83 -13.67 5.74
C LEU A 24 -9.27 -14.33 7.05
N ALA A 25 -8.96 -15.61 7.23
CA ALA A 25 -9.31 -16.35 8.45
C ALA A 25 -8.60 -15.80 9.72
N THR A 26 -7.51 -15.07 9.57
CA THR A 26 -6.73 -14.51 10.69
C THR A 26 -7.07 -13.06 11.01
N LEU A 27 -7.78 -12.35 10.13
CA LEU A 27 -8.05 -10.92 10.27
C LEU A 27 -9.22 -10.63 11.21
N ALA A 28 -9.15 -9.50 11.91
CA ALA A 28 -10.20 -9.05 12.81
C ALA A 28 -11.38 -8.42 12.05
N GLY A 29 -12.59 -8.72 12.48
CA GLY A 29 -13.82 -8.10 11.97
C GLY A 29 -13.92 -6.63 12.36
N GLY A 30 -14.65 -5.83 11.55
CA GLY A 30 -14.86 -4.42 11.79
C GLY A 30 -15.74 -3.76 10.72
N PRO A 31 -15.83 -2.43 10.71
CA PRO A 31 -16.79 -1.71 9.87
C PRO A 31 -16.34 -1.49 8.42
N VAL A 32 -15.07 -1.70 8.10
CA VAL A 32 -14.52 -1.35 6.77
C VAL A 32 -14.81 -2.45 5.76
N GLN A 33 -15.46 -2.08 4.66
CA GLN A 33 -15.69 -2.97 3.52
C GLN A 33 -14.51 -2.88 2.56
N ALA A 34 -13.66 -3.89 2.55
CA ALA A 34 -12.53 -3.96 1.62
C ALA A 34 -12.94 -4.65 0.30
N PRO A 35 -12.41 -4.20 -0.85
CA PRO A 35 -12.68 -4.83 -2.14
C PRO A 35 -12.38 -6.34 -2.12
N GLY A 36 -13.32 -7.12 -2.67
CA GLY A 36 -13.19 -8.59 -2.72
C GLY A 36 -13.36 -9.31 -1.38
N CYS A 37 -13.61 -8.60 -0.27
CA CYS A 37 -13.84 -9.21 1.03
C CYS A 37 -15.34 -9.44 1.29
N ALA A 38 -15.69 -10.66 1.73
CA ALA A 38 -17.08 -11.01 2.00
C ALA A 38 -17.63 -10.46 3.32
N ARG A 39 -16.77 -9.92 4.18
CA ARG A 39 -17.14 -9.36 5.50
C ARG A 39 -16.40 -8.06 5.78
N GLY A 40 -16.94 -7.24 6.67
CA GLY A 40 -16.24 -6.05 7.16
C GLY A 40 -15.03 -6.40 8.02
N LEU A 41 -13.99 -5.58 7.95
CA LEU A 41 -12.72 -5.72 8.64
C LEU A 41 -12.41 -4.51 9.50
N ALA A 42 -11.56 -4.65 10.51
CA ALA A 42 -10.90 -3.51 11.15
C ALA A 42 -10.05 -2.75 10.12
N ALA A 43 -9.86 -1.44 10.29
CA ALA A 43 -9.21 -0.61 9.26
C ALA A 43 -7.79 -1.12 8.90
N VAL A 44 -6.98 -1.49 9.89
CA VAL A 44 -5.64 -2.04 9.65
C VAL A 44 -5.71 -3.36 8.87
N ASP A 45 -6.65 -4.22 9.25
CA ASP A 45 -6.84 -5.52 8.58
C ASP A 45 -7.44 -5.37 7.18
N ALA A 46 -8.26 -4.34 6.95
CA ALA A 46 -8.76 -4.00 5.62
C ALA A 46 -7.62 -3.53 4.69
N ALA A 47 -6.69 -2.72 5.21
CA ALA A 47 -5.49 -2.33 4.47
C ALA A 47 -4.61 -3.54 4.14
N LEU A 48 -4.38 -4.42 5.10
CA LEU A 48 -3.60 -5.65 4.90
C LEU A 48 -4.25 -6.59 3.89
N TRP A 49 -5.57 -6.79 3.99
CA TRP A 49 -6.34 -7.59 3.03
C TRP A 49 -6.20 -7.05 1.61
N PHE A 50 -6.48 -5.75 1.44
CA PHE A 50 -6.40 -5.13 0.12
C PHE A 50 -4.98 -5.18 -0.44
N GLY A 51 -3.97 -4.85 0.37
CA GLY A 51 -2.57 -4.86 -0.02
C GLY A 51 -2.12 -6.25 -0.49
N LEU A 52 -2.45 -7.30 0.28
CA LEU A 52 -2.16 -8.68 -0.12
C LEU A 52 -2.84 -9.01 -1.46
N CYS A 53 -4.16 -8.80 -1.56
CA CYS A 53 -4.90 -9.19 -2.76
C CYS A 53 -4.41 -8.46 -4.00
N ALA A 54 -4.11 -7.16 -3.90
CA ALA A 54 -3.63 -6.36 -5.01
C ALA A 54 -2.22 -6.77 -5.48
N HIS A 55 -1.37 -7.26 -4.57
CA HIS A 55 0.02 -7.61 -4.87
C HIS A 55 0.25 -9.11 -5.11
N LEU A 56 -0.75 -9.96 -4.81
CA LEU A 56 -0.61 -11.41 -4.78
C LEU A 56 -0.29 -12.05 -6.13
N LEU A 57 -0.81 -11.47 -7.22
CA LEU A 57 -0.63 -11.97 -8.59
C LEU A 57 0.50 -11.27 -9.34
N ASP A 58 1.12 -10.26 -8.74
CA ASP A 58 2.21 -9.48 -9.34
C ASP A 58 1.80 -8.82 -10.67
N TYR A 59 0.56 -8.28 -10.73
CA TYR A 59 -0.04 -7.59 -11.88
C TYR A 59 -0.26 -6.10 -11.64
N ASP A 60 0.05 -5.63 -10.44
CA ASP A 60 -0.06 -4.24 -10.05
C ASP A 60 1.00 -3.37 -10.75
N ASP A 61 0.76 -2.06 -10.77
CA ASP A 61 1.61 -1.09 -11.44
C ASP A 61 3.07 -1.15 -10.97
N ASP A 62 4.00 -0.91 -11.88
CA ASP A 62 5.42 -0.83 -11.58
C ASP A 62 6.03 0.46 -12.15
N GLU A 63 6.62 1.27 -11.28
CA GLU A 63 7.34 2.48 -11.65
C GLU A 63 8.86 2.19 -11.65
N THR A 64 9.46 2.19 -12.84
CA THR A 64 10.81 1.65 -13.06
C THR A 64 11.91 2.71 -13.18
N GLU A 65 11.56 4.01 -13.18
CA GLU A 65 12.52 5.08 -13.43
C GLU A 65 13.07 5.73 -12.15
N ARG A 66 12.20 6.01 -11.20
CA ARG A 66 12.53 6.76 -9.98
C ARG A 66 12.42 5.94 -8.72
N ALA A 67 11.22 5.43 -8.47
CA ALA A 67 10.97 4.65 -7.27
C ALA A 67 11.43 3.20 -7.41
N MET A 68 11.42 2.64 -8.64
CA MET A 68 11.67 1.22 -8.91
C MET A 68 10.76 0.35 -8.02
N ALA A 69 9.48 0.70 -7.94
CA ALA A 69 8.55 0.20 -6.95
C ALA A 69 7.11 0.18 -7.45
N HIS A 70 6.31 -0.70 -6.88
CA HIS A 70 4.86 -0.72 -7.03
C HIS A 70 4.28 0.41 -6.17
N LEU A 71 3.73 1.46 -6.80
CA LEU A 71 3.31 2.67 -6.08
C LEU A 71 1.89 2.58 -5.54
N SER A 72 0.99 1.97 -6.33
CA SER A 72 -0.44 2.08 -6.07
C SER A 72 -0.90 1.29 -4.86
N VAL A 73 -0.38 0.08 -4.69
CA VAL A 73 -0.88 -0.84 -3.66
C VAL A 73 -0.76 -0.26 -2.25
N PRO A 74 0.42 0.16 -1.75
CA PRO A 74 0.53 0.67 -0.39
C PRO A 74 -0.27 1.95 -0.16
N CYS A 75 -0.30 2.84 -1.17
CA CYS A 75 -1.01 4.12 -1.08
C CYS A 75 -2.53 3.91 -1.06
N LEU A 76 -3.06 3.04 -1.93
CA LEU A 76 -4.48 2.72 -1.98
C LEU A 76 -4.94 1.91 -0.78
N ALA A 77 -4.15 0.95 -0.31
CA ALA A 77 -4.47 0.16 0.87
C ALA A 77 -4.77 1.05 2.08
N ALA A 78 -3.87 2.00 2.35
CA ALA A 78 -4.05 2.95 3.44
C ALA A 78 -5.23 3.91 3.20
N ALA A 79 -5.37 4.44 1.99
CA ALA A 79 -6.44 5.38 1.66
C ALA A 79 -7.83 4.72 1.73
N LEU A 80 -8.02 3.53 1.14
CA LEU A 80 -9.30 2.81 1.14
C LEU A 80 -9.75 2.39 2.54
N ALA A 81 -8.81 2.00 3.40
CA ALA A 81 -9.11 1.63 4.78
C ALA A 81 -9.69 2.80 5.61
N LEU A 82 -9.50 4.03 5.15
CA LEU A 82 -9.90 5.26 5.84
C LEU A 82 -10.92 6.11 5.07
N ALA A 83 -11.24 5.77 3.81
CA ALA A 83 -11.94 6.67 2.90
C ALA A 83 -13.44 6.88 3.22
N GLY A 84 -14.12 5.91 3.85
CA GLY A 84 -15.56 5.94 3.87
C GLY A 84 -16.10 6.10 2.44
N ASP A 85 -17.02 7.07 2.23
CA ASP A 85 -17.67 7.33 0.94
C ASP A 85 -17.02 8.50 0.14
N ASP A 86 -15.91 9.09 0.62
CA ASP A 86 -15.28 10.25 -0.03
C ASP A 86 -14.25 9.85 -1.09
N GLY A 87 -14.74 9.61 -2.30
CA GLY A 87 -13.89 9.26 -3.44
C GLY A 87 -12.96 10.37 -3.93
N ALA A 88 -13.28 11.64 -3.68
CA ALA A 88 -12.42 12.77 -4.05
C ALA A 88 -11.20 12.81 -3.12
N LEU A 89 -11.43 12.74 -1.82
CA LEU A 89 -10.37 12.69 -0.80
C LEU A 89 -9.49 11.44 -0.98
N LEU A 90 -10.09 10.29 -1.29
CA LEU A 90 -9.36 9.06 -1.62
C LEU A 90 -8.37 9.28 -2.77
N SER A 91 -8.82 9.92 -3.86
CA SER A 91 -7.96 10.20 -5.02
C SER A 91 -6.81 11.15 -4.67
N GLU A 92 -7.06 12.18 -3.86
CA GLU A 92 -6.02 13.09 -3.38
C GLU A 92 -5.01 12.39 -2.45
N ALA A 93 -5.48 11.56 -1.53
CA ALA A 93 -4.64 10.78 -0.62
C ALA A 93 -3.75 9.81 -1.39
N TYR A 94 -4.31 9.09 -2.35
CA TYR A 94 -3.56 8.21 -3.24
C TYR A 94 -2.42 8.95 -3.95
N VAL A 95 -2.73 10.08 -4.60
CA VAL A 95 -1.71 10.89 -5.30
C VAL A 95 -0.65 11.41 -4.32
N THR A 96 -1.04 11.80 -3.11
CA THR A 96 -0.11 12.26 -2.06
C THR A 96 0.88 11.15 -1.68
N GLY A 97 0.39 9.93 -1.46
CA GLY A 97 1.22 8.77 -1.17
C GLY A 97 2.19 8.44 -2.30
N CYS A 98 1.70 8.36 -3.54
CA CYS A 98 2.54 8.09 -4.71
C CYS A 98 3.65 9.16 -4.88
N LYS A 99 3.33 10.45 -4.68
CA LYS A 99 4.32 11.53 -4.72
C LYS A 99 5.42 11.35 -3.66
N ALA A 100 5.05 10.96 -2.44
CA ALA A 100 6.04 10.70 -1.38
C ALA A 100 7.00 9.57 -1.78
N MET A 101 6.48 8.47 -2.32
CA MET A 101 7.32 7.36 -2.80
C MET A 101 8.23 7.78 -3.95
N LEU A 102 7.71 8.54 -4.92
CA LEU A 102 8.50 9.04 -6.08
C LEU A 102 9.61 9.99 -5.64
N MET A 103 9.35 10.88 -4.68
CA MET A 103 10.36 11.82 -4.17
C MET A 103 11.49 11.09 -3.44
N LEU A 104 11.15 10.15 -2.56
CA LEU A 104 12.14 9.35 -1.83
C LEU A 104 12.89 8.40 -2.77
N GLY A 105 12.18 7.76 -3.69
CA GLY A 105 12.76 6.88 -4.68
C GLY A 105 13.78 7.60 -5.58
N ALA A 106 13.44 8.78 -6.07
CA ALA A 106 14.35 9.60 -6.86
C ALA A 106 15.63 9.99 -6.10
N ALA A 107 15.57 10.09 -4.77
CA ALA A 107 16.72 10.41 -3.93
C ALA A 107 17.57 9.19 -3.58
N TRP A 108 16.97 8.01 -3.45
CA TRP A 108 17.63 6.82 -2.89
C TRP A 108 17.95 5.73 -3.91
N ASN A 109 17.21 5.62 -5.02
CA ASN A 109 17.50 4.66 -6.06
C ASN A 109 18.50 5.23 -7.10
N PRO A 110 19.27 4.38 -7.78
CA PRO A 110 19.25 2.93 -7.68
C PRO A 110 20.04 2.34 -6.49
N ALA A 111 20.62 3.17 -5.61
CA ALA A 111 21.45 2.71 -4.50
C ALA A 111 20.69 1.83 -3.50
N LEU A 112 19.42 2.18 -3.20
CA LEU A 112 18.54 1.39 -2.33
C LEU A 112 18.36 -0.03 -2.86
N HIS A 113 17.97 -0.15 -4.14
CA HIS A 113 17.81 -1.45 -4.81
C HIS A 113 19.15 -2.20 -4.90
N GLY A 114 20.23 -1.50 -5.24
CA GLY A 114 21.57 -2.08 -5.34
C GLY A 114 22.10 -2.64 -4.02
N ALA A 115 21.72 -2.03 -2.90
CA ALA A 115 22.05 -2.50 -1.55
C ALA A 115 21.25 -3.74 -1.10
N GLY A 116 20.34 -4.25 -1.92
CA GLY A 116 19.57 -5.47 -1.64
C GLY A 116 18.23 -5.24 -0.96
N TRP A 117 17.80 -3.97 -0.85
CA TRP A 117 16.48 -3.63 -0.33
C TRP A 117 15.40 -3.81 -1.41
N HIS A 118 14.17 -4.05 -0.99
CA HIS A 118 12.98 -4.05 -1.83
C HIS A 118 12.34 -2.65 -1.81
N PRO A 119 12.44 -1.87 -2.90
CA PRO A 119 11.97 -0.49 -2.88
C PRO A 119 10.48 -0.36 -2.56
N SER A 120 9.62 -1.25 -3.07
CA SER A 120 8.18 -1.23 -2.74
C SER A 120 7.92 -1.34 -1.25
N SER A 121 8.64 -2.21 -0.53
CA SER A 121 8.48 -2.37 0.91
C SER A 121 9.05 -1.18 1.69
N VAL A 122 10.25 -0.69 1.31
CA VAL A 122 10.89 0.42 2.02
C VAL A 122 10.18 1.75 1.76
N LEU A 123 9.82 2.03 0.52
CA LEU A 123 9.15 3.29 0.14
C LEU A 123 7.65 3.25 0.44
N GLY A 124 7.04 2.06 0.34
CA GLY A 124 5.59 1.88 0.49
C GLY A 124 5.07 2.31 1.85
N VAL A 125 5.83 2.08 2.92
CA VAL A 125 5.43 2.53 4.26
C VAL A 125 5.33 4.05 4.35
N PHE A 126 6.19 4.80 3.66
CA PHE A 126 6.11 6.26 3.58
C PHE A 126 4.93 6.70 2.70
N GLY A 127 4.69 6.01 1.58
CA GLY A 127 3.52 6.25 0.73
C GLY A 127 2.21 6.04 1.49
N ALA A 128 2.09 4.94 2.20
CA ALA A 128 0.94 4.63 3.05
C ALA A 128 0.74 5.68 4.16
N ALA A 129 1.82 6.08 4.85
CA ALA A 129 1.76 7.11 5.89
C ALA A 129 1.34 8.47 5.34
N ALA A 130 1.84 8.87 4.17
CA ALA A 130 1.46 10.13 3.51
C ALA A 130 -0.02 10.09 3.05
N ALA A 131 -0.47 8.99 2.47
CA ALA A 131 -1.87 8.81 2.10
C ALA A 131 -2.80 8.84 3.32
N ALA A 132 -2.46 8.11 4.39
CA ALA A 132 -3.22 8.12 5.64
C ALA A 132 -3.23 9.51 6.29
N SER A 133 -2.12 10.24 6.29
CA SER A 133 -2.05 11.60 6.82
C SER A 133 -3.02 12.54 6.08
N ARG A 134 -3.15 12.40 4.76
CA ARG A 134 -4.11 13.17 3.96
C ARG A 134 -5.55 12.78 4.28
N MET A 135 -5.85 11.47 4.40
CA MET A 135 -7.19 10.98 4.76
C MET A 135 -7.65 11.46 6.13
N LEU A 136 -6.74 11.48 7.09
CA LEU A 136 -7.01 11.87 8.48
C LEU A 136 -6.90 13.38 8.71
N ALA A 137 -6.64 14.18 7.66
CA ALA A 137 -6.45 15.63 7.73
C ALA A 137 -5.43 16.04 8.82
N LEU A 138 -4.33 15.28 8.94
CA LEU A 138 -3.29 15.57 9.93
C LEU A 138 -2.64 16.92 9.66
N SER A 139 -2.28 17.64 10.72
CA SER A 139 -1.46 18.84 10.63
C SER A 139 -0.06 18.49 10.11
N GLU A 140 0.70 19.50 9.67
CA GLU A 140 2.09 19.32 9.23
C GLU A 140 2.93 18.59 10.29
N ALA A 141 2.88 19.04 11.54
CA ALA A 141 3.61 18.45 12.64
C ALA A 141 3.25 16.97 12.86
N GLN A 142 1.95 16.64 12.81
CA GLN A 142 1.49 15.26 12.94
C GLN A 142 1.92 14.40 11.75
N SER A 143 1.88 14.96 10.52
CA SER A 143 2.35 14.24 9.33
C SER A 143 3.84 13.97 9.37
N VAL A 144 4.65 14.90 9.90
CA VAL A 144 6.08 14.68 10.14
C VAL A 144 6.31 13.52 11.12
N GLU A 145 5.55 13.47 12.22
CA GLU A 145 5.66 12.35 13.16
C GLU A 145 5.21 11.02 12.55
N ALA A 146 4.15 11.01 11.74
CA ALA A 146 3.73 9.81 11.01
C ALA A 146 4.84 9.31 10.07
N LEU A 147 5.52 10.20 9.35
CA LEU A 147 6.66 9.84 8.49
C LEU A 147 7.88 9.37 9.29
N ARG A 148 8.13 9.91 10.49
CA ARG A 148 9.18 9.40 11.40
C ARG A 148 8.88 7.99 11.89
N LEU A 149 7.62 7.70 12.22
CA LEU A 149 7.18 6.34 12.55
C LEU A 149 7.34 5.39 11.35
N ALA A 150 6.96 5.84 10.15
CA ALA A 150 7.17 5.09 8.91
C ALA A 150 8.66 4.76 8.70
N ALA A 151 9.56 5.71 8.96
CA ALA A 151 11.00 5.48 8.86
C ALA A 151 11.51 4.40 9.83
N ALA A 152 10.93 4.33 11.03
CA ALA A 152 11.27 3.29 12.01
C ALA A 152 10.78 1.89 11.61
N LEU A 153 9.75 1.81 10.76
CA LEU A 153 9.15 0.57 10.27
C LEU A 153 9.66 0.15 8.89
N ALA A 154 10.33 1.06 8.16
CA ALA A 154 10.81 0.81 6.81
C ALA A 154 11.79 -0.36 6.77
N SER A 155 11.42 -1.42 6.04
CA SER A 155 12.18 -2.66 5.97
C SER A 155 11.81 -3.44 4.71
N GLY A 156 12.36 -4.63 4.56
CA GLY A 156 12.08 -5.53 3.45
C GLY A 156 13.28 -5.67 2.50
N THR A 157 13.69 -6.89 2.27
CA THR A 157 14.80 -7.22 1.38
C THR A 157 14.31 -7.91 0.11
N ARG A 158 15.09 -7.85 -0.95
CA ARG A 158 14.82 -8.58 -2.20
C ARG A 158 14.82 -10.10 -2.04
N GLY A 159 15.31 -10.62 -0.91
CA GLY A 159 15.19 -12.04 -0.58
C GLY A 159 13.76 -12.56 -0.45
N ALA A 160 12.78 -11.65 -0.31
CA ALA A 160 11.35 -12.00 -0.31
C ALA A 160 10.77 -12.27 -1.71
N PHE A 161 11.47 -11.91 -2.78
CA PHE A 161 10.99 -12.08 -4.16
C PHE A 161 10.69 -13.55 -4.49
N GLY A 162 9.56 -13.78 -5.18
CA GLY A 162 9.11 -15.11 -5.56
C GLY A 162 8.45 -15.92 -4.45
N GLY A 163 8.37 -15.39 -3.22
CA GLY A 163 7.70 -16.04 -2.08
C GLY A 163 6.55 -15.22 -1.54
N MET A 164 5.80 -15.82 -0.59
CA MET A 164 4.70 -15.14 0.10
C MET A 164 5.13 -13.93 0.96
N GLY A 165 6.42 -13.80 1.25
CA GLY A 165 6.94 -12.61 1.92
C GLY A 165 6.94 -11.32 1.07
N LYS A 166 6.74 -11.43 -0.26
CA LYS A 166 6.66 -10.25 -1.12
C LYS A 166 5.30 -9.53 -0.98
N PRO A 167 4.14 -10.20 -1.08
CA PRO A 167 2.84 -9.57 -0.95
C PRO A 167 2.44 -9.23 0.50
N LEU A 168 3.06 -9.79 1.51
CA LEU A 168 2.83 -9.51 2.93
C LEU A 168 3.73 -8.37 3.43
#